data_1388b74e5fb35727c335886b6fa8f504
#
_entry.id   1388b74e5fb35727c335886b6fa8f504
#
_cell.length_a   1.000
_cell.length_b   1.000
_cell.length_c   1.000
_cell.angle_alpha   90.00
_cell.angle_beta   90.00
_cell.angle_gamma   90.00
#
_symmetry.space_group_name_H-M   'P 1'
#
loop_
_entity.id
_entity.type
_entity.pdbx_description
1 polymer ?
#
loop_
_entity_poly.entity_id
_entity_poly.type
_entity_poly.pdbx_seq_one_letter_code
_entity_poly.pdbx_strand_id
1 'polypeptide(L)'
;MKKLLLLIACVMVFLFMGCEPNEPQVKGVFSVSAHKQVTFSKGNLQYHPANNEWRFAESQLDYIGEANSNCSSTYNGWLDLFGWSTNTTNFGVSTSTNFDDYSGSFVDWGTNKIGTDAPNTWRTLTCDEWVYLRSSRNNANDLCGVAQVNGVNGIIFLPDNWTCPAGVTFKSGYHSSYGVDYYAAYQTFTAEQWSKLESAGAVFLPAAGYREGSDMDHVQYFGYYWSATELDSYYALFLCFDSHEVCMGGNKRYAGQAVRLVKDL
;
A
#
# COMPACT_ATOMS: atom_id res chain seq x y z
N MET A 1 52.93 46.21 -32.21
CA MET A 1 52.33 45.86 -30.89
C MET A 1 50.95 45.25 -31.12
N LYS A 2 50.89 43.90 -31.08
CA LYS A 2 49.64 43.14 -31.28
C LYS A 2 49.01 42.91 -29.92
N LYS A 3 47.78 43.45 -29.69
CA LYS A 3 47.00 43.18 -28.49
C LYS A 3 46.29 41.81 -28.63
N LEU A 4 46.61 40.92 -27.76
CA LEU A 4 46.00 39.58 -27.61
C LEU A 4 44.71 39.77 -26.80
N LEU A 5 43.55 39.57 -27.42
CA LEU A 5 42.24 39.48 -26.71
C LEU A 5 42.07 38.06 -26.20
N LEU A 6 42.05 37.93 -24.87
CA LEU A 6 41.73 36.65 -24.19
C LEU A 6 40.20 36.57 -24.05
N LEU A 7 39.58 35.66 -24.81
CA LEU A 7 38.14 35.35 -24.69
C LEU A 7 37.97 34.29 -23.59
N ILE A 8 37.43 34.71 -22.43
CA ILE A 8 37.03 33.79 -21.36
C ILE A 8 35.62 33.28 -21.70
N ALA A 9 35.54 32.02 -22.18
CA ALA A 9 34.28 31.33 -22.34
C ALA A 9 33.79 30.85 -20.98
N CYS A 10 32.77 31.52 -20.42
CA CYS A 10 32.09 31.07 -19.21
C CYS A 10 31.15 29.92 -19.59
N VAL A 11 31.53 28.68 -19.33
CA VAL A 11 30.66 27.51 -19.48
C VAL A 11 29.73 27.48 -18.27
N MET A 12 28.49 27.95 -18.47
CA MET A 12 27.41 27.72 -17.51
C MET A 12 27.00 26.26 -17.60
N VAL A 13 27.40 25.47 -16.61
CA VAL A 13 26.84 24.13 -16.37
C VAL A 13 25.44 24.34 -15.76
N PHE A 14 24.41 24.25 -16.58
CA PHE A 14 23.05 24.07 -16.08
C PHE A 14 22.95 22.68 -15.47
N LEU A 15 22.99 22.61 -14.14
CA LEU A 15 22.51 21.46 -13.40
C LEU A 15 20.99 21.40 -13.64
N PHE A 16 20.57 20.61 -14.60
CA PHE A 16 19.19 20.13 -14.64
C PHE A 16 18.97 19.30 -13.36
N MET A 17 18.40 19.90 -12.31
CA MET A 17 17.65 19.15 -11.33
C MET A 17 16.45 18.57 -12.09
N GLY A 18 16.63 17.42 -12.69
CA GLY A 18 15.54 16.62 -13.21
C GLY A 18 14.65 16.30 -12.02
N CYS A 19 13.43 16.84 -12.03
CA CYS A 19 12.36 16.28 -11.22
C CYS A 19 12.23 14.83 -11.70
N GLU A 20 12.66 13.86 -10.88
CA GLU A 20 12.42 12.45 -11.21
C GLU A 20 10.91 12.30 -11.42
N PRO A 21 10.46 11.66 -12.51
CA PRO A 21 9.04 11.43 -12.70
C PRO A 21 8.52 10.68 -11.47
N ASN A 22 7.36 11.12 -10.98
CA ASN A 22 6.73 10.54 -9.79
C ASN A 22 6.34 9.08 -10.12
N GLU A 23 7.28 8.16 -9.84
CA GLU A 23 7.13 6.74 -10.16
C GLU A 23 5.88 6.17 -9.47
N PRO A 24 4.97 5.51 -10.19
CA PRO A 24 3.75 4.95 -9.60
C PRO A 24 4.00 3.70 -8.75
N GLN A 25 5.24 3.22 -8.70
CA GLN A 25 5.64 1.97 -8.03
C GLN A 25 6.86 2.17 -7.13
N VAL A 26 7.03 1.28 -6.15
CA VAL A 26 8.26 1.20 -5.35
C VAL A 26 9.36 0.48 -6.12
N LYS A 27 10.62 0.77 -5.80
CA LYS A 27 11.79 0.15 -6.48
C LYS A 27 12.02 -1.32 -6.10
N GLY A 28 11.37 -1.79 -5.02
CA GLY A 28 11.56 -3.13 -4.50
C GLY A 28 10.94 -4.23 -5.37
N VAL A 29 11.62 -5.37 -5.44
CA VAL A 29 11.14 -6.60 -6.09
C VAL A 29 10.79 -7.63 -5.02
N PHE A 30 9.62 -8.24 -5.14
CA PHE A 30 9.06 -9.12 -4.13
C PHE A 30 8.59 -10.42 -4.75
N SER A 31 9.14 -11.55 -4.30
CA SER A 31 8.65 -12.87 -4.71
C SER A 31 7.31 -13.17 -4.05
N VAL A 32 6.32 -13.51 -4.85
CA VAL A 32 4.95 -13.89 -4.45
C VAL A 32 4.60 -15.33 -4.81
N SER A 33 5.52 -16.03 -5.47
CA SER A 33 5.57 -17.47 -5.62
C SER A 33 7.00 -17.91 -5.96
N ALA A 34 7.24 -19.20 -6.15
CA ALA A 34 8.56 -19.71 -6.56
C ALA A 34 9.04 -19.16 -7.92
N HIS A 35 8.11 -18.68 -8.76
CA HIS A 35 8.41 -18.26 -10.15
C HIS A 35 7.78 -16.93 -10.52
N LYS A 36 7.24 -16.18 -9.55
CA LYS A 36 6.55 -14.93 -9.80
C LYS A 36 7.04 -13.83 -8.87
N GLN A 37 7.40 -12.71 -9.45
CA GLN A 37 7.83 -11.53 -8.74
C GLN A 37 6.96 -10.33 -9.13
N VAL A 38 6.82 -9.40 -8.19
CA VAL A 38 6.03 -8.19 -8.35
C VAL A 38 6.77 -6.98 -7.81
N THR A 39 6.31 -5.81 -8.22
CA THR A 39 6.56 -4.56 -7.51
C THR A 39 5.25 -3.98 -7.01
N PHE A 40 5.27 -3.29 -5.86
CA PHE A 40 4.08 -2.66 -5.28
C PHE A 40 3.85 -1.26 -5.83
N SER A 41 2.58 -0.85 -5.84
CA SER A 41 2.21 0.55 -6.03
C SER A 41 2.85 1.43 -4.95
N LYS A 42 3.08 2.71 -5.28
CA LYS A 42 3.70 3.68 -4.36
C LYS A 42 2.88 3.98 -3.09
N GLY A 43 1.59 3.70 -3.09
CA GLY A 43 0.68 3.93 -1.97
C GLY A 43 -0.58 3.09 -2.08
N ASN A 44 -1.47 3.18 -1.10
CA ASN A 44 -2.79 2.54 -1.15
C ASN A 44 -3.60 3.09 -2.33
N LEU A 45 -4.47 2.25 -2.88
CA LEU A 45 -5.42 2.66 -3.89
C LEU A 45 -6.40 3.67 -3.29
N GLN A 46 -6.69 4.73 -4.02
CA GLN A 46 -7.66 5.76 -3.66
C GLN A 46 -8.64 6.00 -4.79
N TYR A 47 -9.90 6.31 -4.42
CA TYR A 47 -10.96 6.63 -5.36
C TYR A 47 -11.66 7.93 -4.97
N HIS A 48 -11.94 8.78 -5.95
CA HIS A 48 -12.70 10.02 -5.81
C HIS A 48 -14.08 9.86 -6.47
N PRO A 49 -15.17 9.59 -5.70
CA PRO A 49 -16.47 9.26 -6.27
C PRO A 49 -17.04 10.33 -7.21
N ALA A 50 -17.05 11.60 -6.79
CA ALA A 50 -17.64 12.69 -7.59
C ALA A 50 -16.93 12.89 -8.95
N ASN A 51 -15.65 12.54 -9.08
CA ASN A 51 -14.87 12.66 -10.31
C ASN A 51 -14.74 11.35 -11.08
N ASN A 52 -15.13 10.23 -10.47
CA ASN A 52 -14.85 8.87 -10.98
C ASN A 52 -13.37 8.68 -11.31
N GLU A 53 -12.50 9.04 -10.36
CA GLU A 53 -11.04 9.06 -10.55
C GLU A 53 -10.35 8.12 -9.57
N TRP A 54 -9.41 7.30 -10.10
CA TRP A 54 -8.58 6.39 -9.33
C TRP A 54 -7.13 6.87 -9.31
N ARG A 55 -6.48 6.79 -8.17
CA ARG A 55 -5.06 7.09 -8.01
C ARG A 55 -4.42 6.20 -6.95
N PHE A 56 -3.11 6.21 -6.85
CA PHE A 56 -2.40 5.78 -5.65
C PHE A 56 -2.19 6.97 -4.72
N ALA A 57 -2.23 6.73 -3.42
CA ALA A 57 -1.80 7.70 -2.42
C ALA A 57 -0.38 8.22 -2.75
N GLU A 58 -0.12 9.48 -2.45
CA GLU A 58 1.15 10.11 -2.83
C GLU A 58 2.34 9.57 -2.03
N SER A 59 2.08 9.18 -0.79
CA SER A 59 3.03 8.55 0.11
C SER A 59 2.53 7.17 0.56
N GLN A 60 3.46 6.27 0.84
CA GLN A 60 3.14 4.98 1.45
C GLN A 60 2.54 5.11 2.86
N LEU A 61 2.76 6.25 3.51
CA LEU A 61 2.24 6.55 4.84
C LEU A 61 0.80 7.09 4.83
N ASP A 62 0.30 7.49 3.66
CA ASP A 62 -1.02 8.11 3.55
C ASP A 62 -2.13 7.08 3.67
N TYR A 63 -3.13 7.42 4.46
CA TYR A 63 -4.43 6.75 4.56
C TYR A 63 -5.51 7.81 4.86
N ILE A 64 -6.74 7.56 4.43
CA ILE A 64 -7.84 8.54 4.52
C ILE A 64 -8.46 8.61 5.93
N GLY A 65 -8.45 7.49 6.67
CA GLY A 65 -9.00 7.44 8.02
C GLY A 65 -10.51 7.71 8.07
N GLU A 66 -10.94 8.51 9.05
CA GLU A 66 -12.35 8.77 9.36
C GLU A 66 -13.18 9.30 8.18
N ALA A 67 -12.57 9.97 7.21
CA ALA A 67 -13.28 10.48 6.05
C ALA A 67 -13.87 9.38 5.15
N ASN A 68 -13.41 8.12 5.27
CA ASN A 68 -14.05 6.96 4.62
C ASN A 68 -15.51 6.73 5.06
N SER A 69 -15.94 7.28 6.20
CA SER A 69 -17.34 7.26 6.65
C SER A 69 -18.30 7.98 5.70
N ASN A 70 -17.77 8.91 4.88
CA ASN A 70 -18.55 9.66 3.88
C ASN A 70 -18.73 8.90 2.56
N CYS A 71 -18.47 7.60 2.52
CA CYS A 71 -18.56 6.79 1.30
C CYS A 71 -19.95 6.90 0.66
N SER A 72 -20.00 7.57 -0.49
CA SER A 72 -21.18 7.72 -1.35
C SER A 72 -20.76 8.02 -2.78
N SER A 73 -21.64 7.80 -3.74
CA SER A 73 -21.37 8.05 -5.17
C SER A 73 -21.15 9.53 -5.51
N THR A 74 -21.52 10.45 -4.62
CA THR A 74 -21.39 11.90 -4.81
C THR A 74 -20.37 12.54 -3.88
N TYR A 75 -19.67 11.74 -3.06
CA TYR A 75 -18.67 12.27 -2.13
C TYR A 75 -17.55 12.98 -2.87
N ASN A 76 -17.30 14.25 -2.48
CA ASN A 76 -16.28 15.09 -3.10
C ASN A 76 -14.95 15.05 -2.31
N GLY A 77 -14.40 13.87 -2.15
CA GLY A 77 -13.15 13.59 -1.47
C GLY A 77 -12.63 12.21 -1.85
N TRP A 78 -11.47 11.85 -1.31
CA TRP A 78 -10.85 10.57 -1.57
C TRP A 78 -11.29 9.52 -0.56
N LEU A 79 -11.42 8.28 -1.00
CA LEU A 79 -11.68 7.06 -0.22
C LEU A 79 -10.57 6.06 -0.48
N ASP A 80 -10.20 5.24 0.51
CA ASP A 80 -9.20 4.16 0.37
C ASP A 80 -9.61 2.85 1.07
N LEU A 81 -10.86 2.77 1.55
CA LEU A 81 -11.44 1.56 2.10
C LEU A 81 -12.63 1.10 1.25
N PHE A 82 -12.50 -0.07 0.65
CA PHE A 82 -13.45 -0.64 -0.32
C PHE A 82 -14.01 -1.96 0.20
N GLY A 83 -15.31 -2.20 0.00
CA GLY A 83 -15.85 -3.56 0.07
C GLY A 83 -15.22 -4.44 -1.00
N TRP A 84 -15.22 -5.76 -0.82
CA TRP A 84 -14.64 -6.68 -1.80
C TRP A 84 -15.36 -6.57 -3.14
N SER A 85 -14.62 -6.20 -4.18
CA SER A 85 -15.20 -5.78 -5.45
C SER A 85 -15.76 -6.97 -6.23
N THR A 86 -17.06 -6.92 -6.56
CA THR A 86 -17.75 -7.95 -7.35
C THR A 86 -18.43 -7.40 -8.61
N ASN A 87 -18.35 -6.09 -8.84
CA ASN A 87 -18.93 -5.47 -10.02
C ASN A 87 -18.16 -4.24 -10.47
N THR A 88 -18.32 -3.88 -11.74
CA THR A 88 -17.66 -2.74 -12.39
C THR A 88 -18.41 -1.41 -12.20
N THR A 89 -19.53 -1.40 -11.49
CA THR A 89 -20.34 -0.18 -11.28
C THR A 89 -19.77 0.66 -10.16
N ASN A 90 -19.40 0.02 -9.03
CA ASN A 90 -18.90 0.74 -7.86
C ASN A 90 -17.59 0.20 -7.27
N PHE A 91 -17.10 -0.97 -7.73
CA PHE A 91 -15.84 -1.55 -7.24
C PHE A 91 -15.73 -1.64 -5.71
N GLY A 92 -16.85 -1.91 -5.02
CA GLY A 92 -16.89 -1.96 -3.55
C GLY A 92 -17.01 -0.57 -2.89
N VAL A 93 -17.24 0.50 -3.63
CA VAL A 93 -17.51 1.85 -3.09
C VAL A 93 -18.99 1.94 -2.68
N SER A 94 -19.28 1.45 -1.49
CA SER A 94 -20.65 1.39 -0.95
C SER A 94 -20.61 1.32 0.57
N THR A 95 -21.63 1.86 1.22
CA THR A 95 -21.90 1.70 2.66
C THR A 95 -22.92 0.60 2.95
N SER A 96 -23.41 -0.11 1.92
CA SER A 96 -24.31 -1.23 2.13
C SER A 96 -23.65 -2.32 2.96
N THR A 97 -24.39 -2.88 3.90
CA THR A 97 -24.03 -4.07 4.67
C THR A 97 -24.86 -5.29 4.26
N ASN A 98 -25.58 -5.17 3.14
CA ASN A 98 -26.32 -6.28 2.55
C ASN A 98 -25.36 -7.15 1.74
N PHE A 99 -25.27 -8.45 2.05
CA PHE A 99 -24.40 -9.40 1.35
C PHE A 99 -24.72 -9.53 -0.14
N ASP A 100 -25.99 -9.39 -0.54
CA ASP A 100 -26.41 -9.52 -1.94
C ASP A 100 -25.76 -8.48 -2.84
N ASP A 101 -25.44 -7.29 -2.30
CA ASP A 101 -24.78 -6.21 -3.05
C ASP A 101 -23.31 -6.51 -3.37
N TYR A 102 -22.76 -7.56 -2.75
CA TYR A 102 -21.38 -8.02 -2.94
C TYR A 102 -21.31 -9.47 -3.46
N SER A 103 -22.43 -9.96 -3.98
CA SER A 103 -22.50 -11.29 -4.61
C SER A 103 -21.78 -11.30 -5.97
N GLY A 104 -21.22 -12.45 -6.36
CA GLY A 104 -20.54 -12.63 -7.63
C GLY A 104 -19.03 -12.87 -7.51
N SER A 105 -18.39 -13.01 -8.67
CA SER A 105 -16.94 -13.21 -8.75
C SER A 105 -16.18 -11.91 -8.52
N PHE A 106 -14.95 -12.04 -8.06
CA PHE A 106 -14.06 -10.88 -7.88
C PHE A 106 -13.84 -10.11 -9.18
N VAL A 107 -13.97 -8.80 -9.09
CA VAL A 107 -13.59 -7.85 -10.13
C VAL A 107 -12.41 -7.04 -9.64
N ASP A 108 -11.23 -7.24 -10.23
CA ASP A 108 -10.01 -6.60 -9.76
C ASP A 108 -10.06 -5.07 -9.96
N TRP A 109 -9.67 -4.33 -8.93
CA TRP A 109 -9.54 -2.86 -9.01
C TRP A 109 -8.56 -2.40 -10.08
N GLY A 110 -7.56 -3.23 -10.41
CA GLY A 110 -6.59 -2.97 -11.47
C GLY A 110 -7.19 -2.92 -12.87
N THR A 111 -8.44 -3.35 -13.06
CA THR A 111 -9.18 -3.18 -14.34
C THR A 111 -9.51 -1.72 -14.65
N ASN A 112 -9.36 -0.83 -13.65
CA ASN A 112 -9.53 0.61 -13.84
C ASN A 112 -8.25 1.27 -14.38
N LYS A 113 -8.42 2.43 -15.00
CA LYS A 113 -7.32 3.36 -15.24
C LYS A 113 -6.96 4.02 -13.90
N ILE A 114 -5.71 3.90 -13.46
CA ILE A 114 -5.25 4.45 -12.19
C ILE A 114 -4.22 5.54 -12.48
N GLY A 115 -4.57 6.79 -12.20
CA GLY A 115 -3.75 7.93 -12.59
C GLY A 115 -3.51 7.97 -14.09
N THR A 116 -2.24 7.84 -14.51
CA THR A 116 -1.84 7.78 -15.93
C THR A 116 -1.72 6.35 -16.48
N ASP A 117 -1.76 5.32 -15.61
CA ASP A 117 -1.56 3.94 -16.01
C ASP A 117 -2.79 3.36 -16.71
N ALA A 118 -2.55 2.57 -17.73
CA ALA A 118 -3.62 1.90 -18.47
C ALA A 118 -4.34 0.86 -17.59
N PRO A 119 -5.62 0.57 -17.87
CA PRO A 119 -6.32 -0.56 -17.26
C PRO A 119 -5.52 -1.87 -17.38
N ASN A 120 -5.61 -2.71 -16.35
CA ASN A 120 -4.89 -4.00 -16.21
C ASN A 120 -3.35 -3.89 -16.14
N THR A 121 -2.82 -2.70 -15.83
CA THR A 121 -1.40 -2.55 -15.47
C THR A 121 -1.11 -3.10 -14.07
N TRP A 122 -2.08 -3.00 -13.18
CA TRP A 122 -2.02 -3.38 -11.77
C TRP A 122 -3.00 -4.51 -11.46
N ARG A 123 -2.74 -5.24 -10.39
CA ARG A 123 -3.64 -6.27 -9.87
C ARG A 123 -3.57 -6.40 -8.36
N THR A 124 -4.56 -7.03 -7.78
CA THR A 124 -4.61 -7.41 -6.38
C THR A 124 -3.84 -8.73 -6.16
N LEU A 125 -3.09 -8.84 -5.07
CA LEU A 125 -2.49 -10.13 -4.67
C LEU A 125 -3.57 -11.12 -4.24
N THR A 126 -3.36 -12.40 -4.57
CA THR A 126 -4.15 -13.50 -4.00
C THR A 126 -3.74 -13.76 -2.54
N CYS A 127 -4.57 -14.53 -1.82
CA CYS A 127 -4.23 -14.98 -0.48
C CYS A 127 -2.91 -15.78 -0.46
N ASP A 128 -2.73 -16.71 -1.38
CA ASP A 128 -1.51 -17.52 -1.48
C ASP A 128 -0.26 -16.66 -1.75
N GLU A 129 -0.40 -15.61 -2.56
CA GLU A 129 0.68 -14.66 -2.83
C GLU A 129 1.05 -13.84 -1.58
N TRP A 130 0.06 -13.40 -0.78
CA TRP A 130 0.32 -12.78 0.52
C TRP A 130 1.00 -13.73 1.50
N VAL A 131 0.55 -15.00 1.57
CA VAL A 131 1.18 -16.04 2.39
C VAL A 131 2.62 -16.27 1.95
N TYR A 132 2.87 -16.39 0.64
CA TYR A 132 4.22 -16.60 0.11
C TYR A 132 5.14 -15.43 0.46
N LEU A 133 4.69 -14.20 0.22
CA LEU A 133 5.42 -12.98 0.54
C LEU A 133 5.80 -12.91 2.03
N ARG A 134 4.86 -13.26 2.90
CA ARG A 134 5.02 -13.14 4.35
C ARG A 134 5.89 -14.25 4.96
N SER A 135 5.75 -15.49 4.48
CA SER A 135 6.26 -16.66 5.22
C SER A 135 6.96 -17.72 4.39
N SER A 136 6.92 -17.68 3.06
CA SER A 136 7.42 -18.79 2.23
C SER A 136 8.58 -18.40 1.31
N ARG A 137 8.74 -17.12 0.96
CA ARG A 137 9.90 -16.66 0.19
C ARG A 137 11.18 -16.79 1.00
N ASN A 138 12.31 -16.80 0.31
CA ASN A 138 13.60 -16.90 0.97
C ASN A 138 13.80 -15.77 2.01
N ASN A 139 14.22 -16.13 3.21
CA ASN A 139 14.41 -15.21 4.36
C ASN A 139 13.14 -14.43 4.77
N ALA A 140 11.94 -14.91 4.48
CA ALA A 140 10.68 -14.22 4.74
C ALA A 140 10.58 -13.67 6.18
N ASN A 141 11.05 -14.43 7.18
CA ASN A 141 11.01 -14.04 8.59
C ASN A 141 11.86 -12.80 8.91
N ASP A 142 12.87 -12.50 8.10
CA ASP A 142 13.76 -11.35 8.28
C ASP A 142 13.30 -10.14 7.45
N LEU A 143 12.33 -10.34 6.55
CA LEU A 143 11.91 -9.37 5.56
C LEU A 143 10.55 -8.72 5.85
N CYS A 144 10.05 -8.82 7.07
CA CYS A 144 8.78 -8.23 7.48
C CYS A 144 8.85 -7.80 8.95
N GLY A 145 8.29 -6.64 9.28
CA GLY A 145 8.23 -6.18 10.67
C GLY A 145 7.28 -5.00 10.87
N VAL A 146 6.62 -4.97 12.02
CA VAL A 146 5.75 -3.86 12.42
C VAL A 146 6.58 -2.66 12.85
N ALA A 147 6.07 -1.46 12.61
CA ALA A 147 6.75 -0.22 12.95
C ALA A 147 5.78 0.95 13.06
N GLN A 148 6.22 1.99 13.76
CA GLN A 148 5.67 3.32 13.58
C GLN A 148 6.62 4.14 12.70
N VAL A 149 6.13 4.67 11.59
CA VAL A 149 6.90 5.50 10.64
C VAL A 149 6.32 6.90 10.64
N ASN A 150 7.11 7.89 11.06
CA ASN A 150 6.68 9.29 11.15
C ASN A 150 5.31 9.47 11.83
N GLY A 151 5.06 8.72 12.90
CA GLY A 151 3.80 8.74 13.65
C GLY A 151 2.68 7.85 13.10
N VAL A 152 2.88 7.19 11.95
CA VAL A 152 1.90 6.27 11.35
C VAL A 152 2.26 4.84 11.71
N ASN A 153 1.32 4.11 12.30
CA ASN A 153 1.46 2.70 12.64
C ASN A 153 1.24 1.83 11.39
N GLY A 154 2.01 0.75 11.25
CA GLY A 154 1.88 -0.13 10.11
C GLY A 154 2.89 -1.27 10.10
N ILE A 155 2.98 -1.93 8.94
CA ILE A 155 3.94 -3.01 8.70
C ILE A 155 4.84 -2.66 7.53
N ILE A 156 6.12 -3.04 7.65
CA ILE A 156 7.12 -2.91 6.60
C ILE A 156 7.37 -4.28 5.98
N PHE A 157 7.30 -4.37 4.65
CA PHE A 157 7.84 -5.48 3.86
C PHE A 157 9.10 -5.02 3.14
N LEU A 158 10.15 -5.82 3.23
CA LEU A 158 11.44 -5.57 2.58
C LEU A 158 11.55 -6.40 1.29
N PRO A 159 12.20 -5.91 0.23
CA PRO A 159 12.37 -6.65 -1.02
C PRO A 159 13.28 -7.88 -0.86
N ASP A 160 13.25 -8.78 -1.85
CA ASP A 160 14.01 -10.03 -1.81
C ASP A 160 15.51 -9.83 -1.65
N ASN A 161 16.07 -8.84 -2.35
CA ASN A 161 17.49 -8.49 -2.31
C ASN A 161 17.79 -7.38 -1.31
N TRP A 162 17.17 -7.46 -0.12
CA TRP A 162 17.30 -6.42 0.89
C TRP A 162 18.72 -6.23 1.39
N THR A 163 19.15 -4.97 1.41
CA THR A 163 20.36 -4.53 2.13
C THR A 163 20.00 -3.30 2.95
N CYS A 164 20.18 -3.38 4.26
CA CYS A 164 19.81 -2.30 5.16
C CYS A 164 20.65 -1.04 4.88
N PRO A 165 20.05 0.12 4.63
CA PRO A 165 20.78 1.36 4.38
C PRO A 165 21.64 1.79 5.58
N ALA A 166 22.75 2.45 5.31
CA ALA A 166 23.64 2.97 6.35
C ALA A 166 22.89 3.98 7.27
N GLY A 167 23.10 3.83 8.57
CA GLY A 167 22.52 4.70 9.60
C GLY A 167 21.05 4.41 9.93
N VAL A 168 20.53 3.27 9.46
CA VAL A 168 19.22 2.74 9.84
C VAL A 168 19.40 1.31 10.36
N THR A 169 18.58 0.90 11.30
CA THR A 169 18.50 -0.50 11.78
C THR A 169 17.06 -0.94 11.65
N PHE A 170 16.82 -2.06 10.97
CA PHE A 170 15.51 -2.69 10.87
C PHE A 170 15.46 -3.92 11.76
N LYS A 171 14.35 -4.09 12.46
CA LYS A 171 14.03 -5.25 13.29
C LYS A 171 12.84 -5.98 12.70
N SER A 172 13.01 -7.22 12.28
CA SER A 172 11.92 -8.06 11.76
C SER A 172 11.00 -8.55 12.88
N GLY A 173 9.76 -8.92 12.51
CA GLY A 173 8.75 -9.45 13.45
C GLY A 173 7.86 -8.38 14.05
N TYR A 174 7.36 -8.66 15.26
CA TYR A 174 6.32 -7.86 15.93
C TYR A 174 6.52 -7.84 17.45
N HIS A 175 5.76 -6.99 18.15
CA HIS A 175 5.81 -6.87 19.60
C HIS A 175 5.12 -8.09 20.26
N SER A 176 5.46 -8.39 21.51
CA SER A 176 4.84 -9.48 22.28
C SER A 176 3.42 -9.16 22.79
N SER A 177 2.96 -7.91 22.63
CA SER A 177 1.64 -7.44 23.02
C SER A 177 1.01 -6.62 21.90
N TYR A 178 -0.31 -6.64 21.82
CA TYR A 178 -1.06 -5.86 20.84
C TYR A 178 -1.57 -4.54 21.45
N GLY A 179 -1.68 -3.50 20.59
CA GLY A 179 -2.16 -2.17 20.95
C GLY A 179 -1.49 -1.07 20.14
N VAL A 180 -2.10 0.11 20.10
CA VAL A 180 -1.65 1.25 19.29
C VAL A 180 -0.21 1.65 19.62
N ASP A 181 0.12 1.71 20.90
CA ASP A 181 1.44 2.18 21.37
C ASP A 181 2.56 1.16 21.14
N TYR A 182 2.24 -0.12 20.93
CA TYR A 182 3.25 -1.16 20.80
C TYR A 182 3.94 -1.19 19.44
N TYR A 183 3.39 -0.54 18.42
CA TYR A 183 4.12 -0.30 17.17
C TYR A 183 5.38 0.55 17.44
N ALA A 184 5.18 1.68 18.11
CA ALA A 184 6.29 2.58 18.49
C ALA A 184 7.25 1.91 19.47
N ALA A 185 6.74 1.13 20.43
CA ALA A 185 7.57 0.40 21.39
C ALA A 185 8.42 -0.69 20.72
N TYR A 186 7.97 -1.24 19.57
CA TYR A 186 8.74 -2.23 18.82
C TYR A 186 9.88 -1.59 18.04
N GLN A 187 9.56 -0.66 17.13
CA GLN A 187 10.51 0.19 16.41
C GLN A 187 9.84 1.43 15.81
N THR A 188 10.61 2.49 15.73
CA THR A 188 10.18 3.76 15.11
C THR A 188 11.17 4.22 14.07
N PHE A 189 10.64 4.87 13.01
CA PHE A 189 11.45 5.54 12.00
C PHE A 189 10.98 6.97 11.82
N THR A 190 11.94 7.90 11.78
CA THR A 190 11.69 9.28 11.34
C THR A 190 11.40 9.31 9.83
N ALA A 191 10.86 10.41 9.33
CA ALA A 191 10.67 10.59 7.88
C ALA A 191 11.99 10.44 7.08
N GLU A 192 13.13 10.91 7.63
CA GLU A 192 14.44 10.76 6.99
C GLU A 192 14.89 9.29 6.95
N GLN A 193 14.72 8.55 8.05
CA GLN A 193 15.07 7.14 8.12
C GLN A 193 14.19 6.32 7.16
N TRP A 194 12.87 6.63 7.12
CA TRP A 194 11.94 6.00 6.20
C TRP A 194 12.33 6.25 4.74
N SER A 195 12.67 7.47 4.36
CA SER A 195 13.12 7.80 3.01
C SER A 195 14.30 6.93 2.55
N LYS A 196 15.21 6.56 3.46
CA LYS A 196 16.32 5.63 3.15
C LYS A 196 15.81 4.21 2.91
N LEU A 197 14.89 3.72 3.77
CA LEU A 197 14.29 2.39 3.63
C LEU A 197 13.47 2.29 2.33
N GLU A 198 12.64 3.28 2.05
CA GLU A 198 11.81 3.38 0.84
C GLU A 198 12.66 3.45 -0.43
N SER A 199 13.73 4.25 -0.42
CA SER A 199 14.68 4.34 -1.54
C SER A 199 15.41 3.02 -1.79
N ALA A 200 15.57 2.19 -0.75
CA ALA A 200 16.11 0.83 -0.86
C ALA A 200 15.03 -0.22 -1.24
N GLY A 201 13.80 0.21 -1.49
CA GLY A 201 12.71 -0.63 -2.00
C GLY A 201 11.74 -1.16 -0.94
N ALA A 202 11.81 -0.70 0.31
CA ALA A 202 10.86 -1.11 1.34
C ALA A 202 9.43 -0.65 1.03
N VAL A 203 8.45 -1.47 1.39
CA VAL A 203 7.01 -1.17 1.31
C VAL A 203 6.46 -1.01 2.71
N PHE A 204 5.68 0.06 2.92
CA PHE A 204 4.92 0.29 4.14
C PHE A 204 3.43 0.18 3.88
N LEU A 205 2.74 -0.59 4.71
CA LEU A 205 1.28 -0.70 4.73
C LEU A 205 0.78 -0.05 6.02
N PRO A 206 0.07 1.10 5.96
CA PRO A 206 -0.53 1.73 7.13
C PRO A 206 -1.56 0.84 7.84
N ALA A 207 -1.66 0.94 9.16
CA ALA A 207 -2.76 0.40 9.95
C ALA A 207 -4.02 1.29 9.76
N ALA A 208 -4.63 1.22 8.59
CA ALA A 208 -5.70 2.11 8.15
C ALA A 208 -7.07 1.79 8.79
N GLY A 209 -7.16 0.71 9.57
CA GLY A 209 -8.43 0.23 10.10
C GLY A 209 -9.33 -0.39 9.03
N TYR A 210 -10.64 -0.43 9.31
CA TYR A 210 -11.66 -0.87 8.37
C TYR A 210 -12.96 -0.05 8.55
N ARG A 211 -13.90 -0.22 7.62
CA ARG A 211 -15.21 0.41 7.66
C ARG A 211 -16.31 -0.67 7.59
N GLU A 212 -17.32 -0.57 8.44
CA GLU A 212 -18.55 -1.36 8.35
C GLU A 212 -19.75 -0.40 8.22
N GLY A 213 -20.45 -0.44 7.09
CA GLY A 213 -21.41 0.60 6.78
C GLY A 213 -20.72 1.96 6.63
N SER A 214 -21.08 2.93 7.48
CA SER A 214 -20.44 4.22 7.63
C SER A 214 -19.49 4.30 8.85
N ASP A 215 -19.45 3.25 9.67
CA ASP A 215 -18.69 3.28 10.91
C ASP A 215 -17.22 2.88 10.64
N MET A 216 -16.31 3.71 11.13
CA MET A 216 -14.86 3.45 11.08
C MET A 216 -14.41 2.79 12.36
N ASP A 217 -13.51 1.81 12.25
CA ASP A 217 -12.96 1.11 13.41
C ASP A 217 -11.49 0.76 13.22
N HIS A 218 -10.78 0.64 14.32
CA HIS A 218 -9.39 0.19 14.42
C HIS A 218 -8.35 1.01 13.64
N VAL A 219 -8.64 2.27 13.31
CA VAL A 219 -7.69 3.19 12.65
C VAL A 219 -6.44 3.33 13.54
N GLN A 220 -5.24 3.19 12.96
CA GLN A 220 -3.94 3.15 13.65
C GLN A 220 -3.75 1.96 14.60
N TYR A 221 -4.71 1.03 14.65
CA TYR A 221 -4.64 -0.16 15.48
C TYR A 221 -4.38 -1.41 14.65
N PHE A 222 -5.18 -1.65 13.61
CA PHE A 222 -5.06 -2.77 12.68
C PHE A 222 -4.91 -2.31 11.23
N GLY A 223 -4.14 -3.08 10.44
CA GLY A 223 -4.17 -3.02 8.99
C GLY A 223 -4.94 -4.20 8.41
N TYR A 224 -5.83 -3.90 7.47
CA TYR A 224 -6.65 -4.88 6.75
C TYR A 224 -6.52 -4.61 5.26
N TYR A 225 -6.01 -5.58 4.51
CA TYR A 225 -5.72 -5.45 3.08
C TYR A 225 -6.35 -6.58 2.29
N TRP A 226 -7.31 -6.28 1.44
CA TRP A 226 -7.98 -7.29 0.63
C TRP A 226 -7.01 -8.11 -0.21
N SER A 227 -7.33 -9.39 -0.35
CA SER A 227 -6.80 -10.24 -1.41
C SER A 227 -7.84 -10.45 -2.51
N ALA A 228 -7.40 -10.94 -3.66
CA ALA A 228 -8.28 -11.33 -4.78
C ALA A 228 -9.00 -12.67 -4.55
N THR A 229 -8.86 -13.29 -3.36
CA THR A 229 -9.33 -14.65 -3.10
C THR A 229 -10.63 -14.62 -2.29
N GLU A 230 -11.68 -15.20 -2.86
CA GLU A 230 -12.90 -15.45 -2.10
C GLU A 230 -12.71 -16.57 -1.07
N LEU A 231 -13.42 -16.50 0.04
CA LEU A 231 -13.54 -17.61 0.99
C LEU A 231 -14.82 -18.41 0.73
N ASP A 232 -15.94 -17.68 0.59
CA ASP A 232 -17.26 -18.22 0.23
C ASP A 232 -18.13 -17.08 -0.35
N SER A 233 -19.45 -17.30 -0.51
CA SER A 233 -20.37 -16.31 -1.07
C SER A 233 -20.51 -15.02 -0.24
N TYR A 234 -20.12 -15.03 1.04
CA TYR A 234 -20.27 -13.90 1.98
C TYR A 234 -18.95 -13.30 2.43
N TYR A 235 -17.86 -14.08 2.38
CA TYR A 235 -16.56 -13.73 2.92
C TYR A 235 -15.48 -13.77 1.86
N ALA A 236 -14.47 -12.91 2.01
CA ALA A 236 -13.25 -12.92 1.22
C ALA A 236 -12.01 -12.86 2.13
N LEU A 237 -10.88 -13.34 1.63
CA LEU A 237 -9.64 -13.41 2.38
C LEU A 237 -8.86 -12.09 2.29
N PHE A 238 -8.15 -11.75 3.37
CA PHE A 238 -7.38 -10.53 3.49
C PHE A 238 -6.11 -10.75 4.35
N LEU A 239 -5.10 -9.93 4.11
CA LEU A 239 -3.96 -9.78 5.02
C LEU A 239 -4.40 -8.91 6.20
N CYS A 240 -4.15 -9.38 7.43
CA CYS A 240 -4.32 -8.60 8.65
C CYS A 240 -2.99 -8.49 9.41
N PHE A 241 -2.84 -7.38 10.10
CA PHE A 241 -1.75 -7.20 11.07
C PHE A 241 -2.14 -6.21 12.15
N ASP A 242 -1.52 -6.39 13.29
CA ASP A 242 -1.44 -5.41 14.37
C ASP A 242 0.00 -5.35 14.91
N SER A 243 0.22 -4.74 16.05
CA SER A 243 1.55 -4.66 16.66
C SER A 243 2.09 -6.02 17.15
N HIS A 244 1.24 -7.04 17.26
CA HIS A 244 1.53 -8.35 17.84
C HIS A 244 1.63 -9.48 16.82
N GLU A 245 0.92 -9.38 15.70
CA GLU A 245 0.88 -10.45 14.71
C GLU A 245 0.66 -9.96 13.28
N VAL A 246 0.94 -10.87 12.35
CA VAL A 246 0.58 -10.74 10.94
C VAL A 246 -0.10 -12.03 10.52
N CYS A 247 -1.33 -11.95 10.00
CA CYS A 247 -2.15 -13.12 9.71
C CYS A 247 -2.88 -13.01 8.36
N MET A 248 -3.47 -14.12 7.93
CA MET A 248 -4.52 -14.10 6.91
C MET A 248 -5.84 -14.38 7.61
N GLY A 249 -6.85 -13.58 7.30
CA GLY A 249 -8.19 -13.70 7.84
C GLY A 249 -9.26 -13.75 6.76
N GLY A 250 -10.51 -14.04 7.17
CA GLY A 250 -11.70 -13.90 6.35
C GLY A 250 -12.61 -12.82 6.92
N ASN A 251 -13.09 -11.90 6.08
CA ASN A 251 -14.04 -10.88 6.49
C ASN A 251 -15.21 -10.79 5.52
N LYS A 252 -16.32 -10.25 6.00
CA LYS A 252 -17.53 -9.99 5.23
C LYS A 252 -17.18 -9.14 4.02
N ARG A 253 -17.62 -9.53 2.83
CA ARG A 253 -17.30 -8.84 1.57
C ARG A 253 -17.71 -7.36 1.57
N TYR A 254 -18.68 -6.97 2.38
CA TYR A 254 -19.10 -5.58 2.51
C TYR A 254 -18.18 -4.73 3.42
N ALA A 255 -17.30 -5.33 4.20
CA ALA A 255 -16.36 -4.57 5.03
C ALA A 255 -15.41 -3.76 4.15
N GLY A 256 -15.33 -2.47 4.40
CA GLY A 256 -14.40 -1.59 3.70
C GLY A 256 -12.98 -1.81 4.21
N GLN A 257 -12.07 -2.32 3.37
CA GLN A 257 -10.67 -2.54 3.70
C GLN A 257 -9.75 -1.90 2.67
N ALA A 258 -8.49 -1.68 3.04
CA ALA A 258 -7.48 -1.11 2.16
C ALA A 258 -7.13 -2.05 1.00
N VAL A 259 -6.65 -1.45 -0.08
CA VAL A 259 -6.17 -2.14 -1.28
C VAL A 259 -4.77 -1.64 -1.62
N ARG A 260 -3.83 -2.58 -1.74
CA ARG A 260 -2.47 -2.32 -2.20
C ARG A 260 -2.20 -3.15 -3.44
N LEU A 261 -2.14 -2.50 -4.58
CA LEU A 261 -1.96 -3.19 -5.85
C LEU A 261 -0.49 -3.47 -6.15
N VAL A 262 -0.28 -4.45 -7.01
CA VAL A 262 1.03 -4.86 -7.50
C VAL A 262 1.04 -4.93 -9.02
N LYS A 263 2.24 -4.87 -9.59
CA LYS A 263 2.52 -5.09 -11.01
C LYS A 263 3.46 -6.27 -11.15
N ASP A 264 3.13 -7.20 -12.04
CA ASP A 264 3.97 -8.34 -12.37
C ASP A 264 5.26 -7.90 -13.11
N LEU A 265 6.37 -8.58 -12.86
CA LEU A 265 7.68 -8.35 -13.47
C LEU A 265 8.03 -9.43 -14.47
#